data_b777fb7955fcc72bb8918e9a0e673d43
#
_entry.id   b777fb7955fcc72bb8918e9a0e673d43
#
_cell.length_a   1.000
_cell.length_b   1.000
_cell.length_c   1.000
_cell.angle_alpha   90.00
_cell.angle_beta   90.00
_cell.angle_gamma   90.00
#
_symmetry.space_group_name_H-M   'P 1'
#
loop_
_entity.id
_entity.type
_entity.pdbx_description
1 polymer ?
#
loop_
_entity_poly.entity_id
_entity_poly.type
_entity_poly.pdbx_seq_one_letter_code
_entity_poly.pdbx_strand_id
1 'polypeptide(L)'
;MSKKRNINTILAQAGIKSDKATGALTTPLHFSTTYQHPEFGQSTGFDYTRTKNPTRATAEKTLAAIESADYALATSSGMSAIVLAFSIFPVGSKVLAVRDLYGGSFRWFNQQEQEGRFSFTYANTEEELIHHLDHGPVDVLYIETPTNPLMLEFDIAHLAKLAHAKGAKVVVDNTFYSPIYQRPIEEGADIVLHSATKYLAGHNDVLAGVVVTNDADLYDKLFYNLNTTGAVLSPFDSYLLIRGLKTLSIRMERSTENARKVVEFLKTSPQVKEVLYTGKGGMVSFKIQDEKKIPNLLNSLQVFTFAESLGGVESLITYPTTQTHADIPAEVRHSYGLTDDLLRLSIGIEDADDLIEDMKQALEA
;
A
#
# COMPACT_ATOMS: atom_id res chain seq x y z
N MET A 1 26.08 -9.16 18.16
CA MET A 1 24.86 -8.74 17.43
C MET A 1 25.03 -7.29 16.99
N SER A 2 24.96 -6.97 15.70
CA SER A 2 25.02 -5.57 15.26
C SER A 2 23.75 -4.86 15.73
N LYS A 3 23.90 -3.64 16.28
CA LYS A 3 22.75 -2.82 16.75
C LYS A 3 21.77 -2.63 15.58
N LYS A 4 20.48 -3.00 15.77
CA LYS A 4 19.41 -2.77 14.79
C LYS A 4 19.37 -1.27 14.47
N ARG A 5 19.56 -0.87 13.22
CA ARG A 5 19.57 0.54 12.81
C ARG A 5 18.16 1.11 12.82
N ASN A 6 18.06 2.41 13.12
CA ASN A 6 16.80 3.14 13.00
C ASN A 6 16.37 3.20 11.52
N ILE A 7 15.07 3.19 11.26
CA ILE A 7 14.48 3.20 9.92
C ILE A 7 14.96 4.40 9.09
N ASN A 8 15.08 5.59 9.68
CA ASN A 8 15.55 6.79 8.98
C ASN A 8 16.99 6.61 8.45
N THR A 9 17.84 5.90 9.20
CA THR A 9 19.18 5.55 8.75
C THR A 9 19.14 4.51 7.63
N ILE A 10 18.27 3.50 7.71
CA ILE A 10 18.12 2.49 6.66
C ILE A 10 17.68 3.14 5.35
N LEU A 11 16.66 4.01 5.40
CA LEU A 11 16.13 4.76 4.26
C LEU A 11 17.20 5.66 3.62
N ALA A 12 17.85 6.52 4.40
CA ALA A 12 18.90 7.43 3.90
C ALA A 12 20.07 6.66 3.27
N GLN A 13 20.37 5.47 3.77
CA GLN A 13 21.48 4.62 3.32
C GLN A 13 21.04 3.58 2.24
N ALA A 14 19.80 3.63 1.75
CA ALA A 14 19.31 2.71 0.73
C ALA A 14 20.22 2.69 -0.49
N GLY A 15 20.69 1.49 -0.87
CA GLY A 15 21.57 1.28 -2.02
C GLY A 15 23.03 1.71 -1.86
N ILE A 16 23.42 2.34 -0.73
CA ILE A 16 24.84 2.68 -0.48
C ILE A 16 25.65 1.40 -0.32
N LYS A 17 26.87 1.41 -0.88
CA LYS A 17 27.80 0.26 -0.89
C LYS A 17 27.31 -0.94 -1.72
N SER A 18 26.35 -0.74 -2.62
CA SER A 18 25.91 -1.77 -3.57
C SER A 18 26.89 -1.96 -4.73
N ASP A 19 27.64 -0.93 -5.09
CA ASP A 19 28.71 -0.99 -6.11
C ASP A 19 30.09 -1.16 -5.46
N LYS A 20 30.60 -2.38 -5.53
CA LYS A 20 31.95 -2.70 -5.03
C LYS A 20 33.04 -2.42 -6.07
N ALA A 21 32.69 -2.32 -7.35
CA ALA A 21 33.64 -2.14 -8.43
C ALA A 21 34.16 -0.70 -8.52
N THR A 22 33.28 0.27 -8.39
CA THR A 22 33.62 1.70 -8.51
C THR A 22 33.53 2.46 -7.19
N GLY A 23 32.82 1.92 -6.19
CA GLY A 23 32.55 2.60 -4.93
C GLY A 23 31.50 3.71 -5.05
N ALA A 24 30.70 3.73 -6.13
CA ALA A 24 29.65 4.71 -6.33
C ALA A 24 28.64 4.70 -5.15
N LEU A 25 28.23 5.90 -4.71
CA LEU A 25 27.27 6.04 -3.61
C LEU A 25 25.82 5.70 -4.02
N THR A 26 25.48 5.92 -5.28
CA THR A 26 24.19 5.48 -5.84
C THR A 26 24.28 4.04 -6.33
N THR A 27 23.17 3.32 -6.19
CA THR A 27 23.04 1.97 -6.76
C THR A 27 23.22 2.01 -8.28
N PRO A 28 24.07 1.14 -8.88
CA PRO A 28 24.14 1.00 -10.32
C PRO A 28 22.81 0.52 -10.91
N LEU A 29 22.47 1.04 -12.09
CA LEU A 29 21.31 0.62 -12.85
C LEU A 29 21.71 -0.49 -13.84
N HIS A 30 21.28 -1.71 -13.60
CA HIS A 30 21.58 -2.88 -14.41
C HIS A 30 20.43 -3.22 -15.34
N PHE A 31 20.51 -2.83 -16.61
CA PHE A 31 19.51 -3.14 -17.64
C PHE A 31 19.64 -4.53 -18.25
N SER A 32 20.74 -5.25 -17.97
CA SER A 32 20.98 -6.54 -18.58
C SER A 32 19.86 -7.53 -18.27
N THR A 33 19.34 -8.22 -19.28
CA THR A 33 18.37 -9.31 -19.12
C THR A 33 19.03 -10.63 -18.80
N THR A 34 20.28 -10.84 -19.20
CA THR A 34 21.06 -12.07 -19.02
C THR A 34 22.47 -11.76 -18.51
N TYR A 35 23.09 -12.73 -17.86
CA TYR A 35 24.39 -12.60 -17.23
C TYR A 35 25.30 -13.75 -17.63
N GLN A 36 26.61 -13.46 -17.77
CA GLN A 36 27.61 -14.47 -18.07
C GLN A 36 27.87 -15.37 -16.86
N HIS A 37 27.91 -16.67 -17.06
CA HIS A 37 28.42 -17.61 -16.07
C HIS A 37 29.96 -17.58 -16.10
N PRO A 38 30.63 -17.51 -14.93
CA PRO A 38 32.10 -17.56 -14.88
C PRO A 38 32.68 -18.82 -15.48
N GLU A 39 32.07 -19.97 -15.18
CA GLU A 39 32.45 -21.31 -15.66
C GLU A 39 31.21 -22.20 -15.72
N PHE A 40 31.35 -23.36 -16.38
CA PHE A 40 30.30 -24.39 -16.41
C PHE A 40 29.91 -24.82 -14.98
N GLY A 41 28.61 -24.73 -14.67
CA GLY A 41 28.08 -25.07 -13.34
C GLY A 41 28.25 -23.99 -12.27
N GLN A 42 28.81 -22.82 -12.60
CA GLN A 42 28.95 -21.68 -11.67
C GLN A 42 28.09 -20.54 -12.08
N SER A 43 27.55 -19.79 -11.09
CA SER A 43 26.78 -18.56 -11.29
C SER A 43 27.34 -17.45 -10.41
N THR A 44 27.18 -16.19 -10.85
CA THR A 44 27.46 -15.01 -10.04
C THR A 44 26.35 -14.74 -9.01
N GLY A 45 25.26 -15.55 -9.03
CA GLY A 45 24.02 -15.33 -8.30
C GLY A 45 22.97 -14.54 -9.12
N PHE A 46 23.35 -14.14 -10.35
CA PHE A 46 22.47 -13.50 -11.32
C PHE A 46 22.62 -14.23 -12.66
N ASP A 47 21.53 -14.77 -13.16
CA ASP A 47 21.50 -15.52 -14.42
C ASP A 47 20.57 -14.84 -15.43
N TYR A 48 19.40 -14.41 -14.95
CA TYR A 48 18.35 -13.79 -15.76
C TYR A 48 17.53 -12.79 -14.94
N THR A 49 17.26 -11.60 -15.50
CA THR A 49 16.64 -10.47 -14.77
C THR A 49 15.24 -10.78 -14.24
N ARG A 50 14.44 -11.62 -14.91
CA ARG A 50 13.14 -12.04 -14.36
C ARG A 50 13.31 -12.76 -13.01
N THR A 51 14.33 -13.61 -12.89
CA THR A 51 14.64 -14.32 -11.65
C THR A 51 15.27 -13.36 -10.63
N LYS A 52 16.41 -12.75 -10.97
CA LYS A 52 17.13 -11.78 -10.11
C LYS A 52 17.78 -10.70 -10.93
N ASN A 53 17.69 -9.45 -10.43
CA ASN A 53 18.39 -8.30 -11.00
C ASN A 53 19.12 -7.53 -9.88
N PRO A 54 20.37 -7.10 -10.04
CA PRO A 54 21.12 -6.45 -8.96
C PRO A 54 20.48 -5.17 -8.42
N THR A 55 19.86 -4.34 -9.31
CA THR A 55 19.16 -3.13 -8.90
C THR A 55 17.88 -3.47 -8.12
N ARG A 56 17.05 -4.40 -8.64
CA ARG A 56 15.86 -4.87 -7.94
C ARG A 56 16.19 -5.53 -6.60
N ALA A 57 17.21 -6.36 -6.52
CA ALA A 57 17.64 -6.99 -5.27
C ALA A 57 18.06 -5.96 -4.21
N THR A 58 18.61 -4.82 -4.63
CA THR A 58 18.90 -3.71 -3.71
C THR A 58 17.64 -3.05 -3.17
N ALA A 59 16.61 -2.88 -4.01
CA ALA A 59 15.30 -2.39 -3.57
C ALA A 59 14.64 -3.38 -2.59
N GLU A 60 14.57 -4.66 -2.96
CA GLU A 60 13.99 -5.75 -2.15
C GLU A 60 14.66 -5.84 -0.77
N LYS A 61 15.99 -5.79 -0.72
CA LYS A 61 16.75 -5.77 0.54
C LYS A 61 16.40 -4.57 1.42
N THR A 62 16.22 -3.41 0.83
CA THR A 62 15.84 -2.20 1.57
C THR A 62 14.42 -2.31 2.11
N LEU A 63 13.49 -2.78 1.27
CA LEU A 63 12.08 -2.98 1.62
C LEU A 63 11.91 -3.99 2.77
N ALA A 64 12.59 -5.13 2.71
CA ALA A 64 12.62 -6.08 3.82
C ALA A 64 13.10 -5.41 5.12
N ALA A 65 14.22 -4.67 5.05
CA ALA A 65 14.82 -4.05 6.23
C ALA A 65 13.93 -2.97 6.89
N ILE A 66 13.17 -2.18 6.11
CA ILE A 66 12.27 -1.16 6.66
C ILE A 66 10.99 -1.75 7.27
N GLU A 67 10.54 -2.90 6.78
CA GLU A 67 9.42 -3.67 7.35
C GLU A 67 9.84 -4.56 8.53
N SER A 68 11.11 -4.56 8.91
CA SER A 68 11.66 -5.50 9.92
C SER A 68 11.52 -6.96 9.52
N ALA A 69 11.62 -7.24 8.24
CA ALA A 69 11.48 -8.56 7.65
C ALA A 69 12.79 -9.10 7.07
N ASP A 70 12.82 -10.41 6.84
CA ASP A 70 13.95 -11.09 6.22
C ASP A 70 13.86 -11.11 4.70
N TYR A 71 12.63 -11.11 4.14
CA TYR A 71 12.37 -11.29 2.72
C TYR A 71 11.42 -10.25 2.16
N ALA A 72 11.72 -9.76 0.96
CA ALA A 72 10.82 -8.94 0.16
C ALA A 72 10.95 -9.29 -1.33
N LEU A 73 9.84 -9.19 -2.04
CA LEU A 73 9.75 -9.33 -3.50
C LEU A 73 9.11 -8.09 -4.09
N ALA A 74 9.76 -7.49 -5.09
CA ALA A 74 9.24 -6.32 -5.78
C ALA A 74 8.54 -6.72 -7.08
N THR A 75 7.27 -6.32 -7.20
CA THR A 75 6.37 -6.64 -8.32
C THR A 75 6.06 -5.41 -9.16
N SER A 76 5.54 -5.62 -10.38
CA SER A 76 5.23 -4.56 -11.34
C SER A 76 4.08 -3.64 -10.94
N SER A 77 3.29 -3.97 -9.93
CA SER A 77 2.20 -3.14 -9.38
C SER A 77 1.71 -3.65 -8.03
N GLY A 78 0.96 -2.83 -7.29
CA GLY A 78 0.28 -3.28 -6.06
C GLY A 78 -0.69 -4.43 -6.31
N MET A 79 -1.43 -4.42 -7.42
CA MET A 79 -2.30 -5.54 -7.79
C MET A 79 -1.51 -6.82 -8.07
N SER A 80 -0.33 -6.72 -8.71
CA SER A 80 0.56 -7.89 -8.88
C SER A 80 1.05 -8.44 -7.55
N ALA A 81 1.25 -7.59 -6.54
CA ALA A 81 1.60 -8.02 -5.18
C ALA A 81 0.44 -8.79 -4.52
N ILE A 82 -0.79 -8.29 -4.64
CA ILE A 82 -1.99 -8.98 -4.13
C ILE A 82 -2.15 -10.35 -4.81
N VAL A 83 -2.12 -10.38 -6.15
CA VAL A 83 -2.23 -11.63 -6.92
C VAL A 83 -1.13 -12.62 -6.53
N LEU A 84 0.09 -12.15 -6.35
CA LEU A 84 1.21 -12.98 -5.92
C LEU A 84 0.98 -13.56 -4.51
N ALA A 85 0.56 -12.74 -3.54
CA ALA A 85 0.27 -13.21 -2.19
C ALA A 85 -0.80 -14.29 -2.16
N PHE A 86 -1.86 -14.13 -2.94
CA PHE A 86 -2.93 -15.12 -3.02
C PHE A 86 -2.56 -16.37 -3.83
N SER A 87 -1.54 -16.32 -4.68
CA SER A 87 -1.12 -17.44 -5.54
C SER A 87 -0.61 -18.66 -4.78
N ILE A 88 -0.26 -18.51 -3.51
CA ILE A 88 0.26 -19.60 -2.68
C ILE A 88 -0.82 -20.36 -1.90
N PHE A 89 -2.04 -19.83 -1.85
CA PHE A 89 -3.15 -20.46 -1.15
C PHE A 89 -3.87 -21.46 -2.06
N PRO A 90 -4.31 -22.61 -1.51
CA PRO A 90 -5.05 -23.63 -2.27
C PRO A 90 -6.34 -23.09 -2.87
N VAL A 91 -6.77 -23.68 -3.99
CA VAL A 91 -8.11 -23.47 -4.53
C VAL A 91 -9.16 -23.94 -3.51
N GLY A 92 -10.18 -23.13 -3.29
CA GLY A 92 -11.22 -23.38 -2.30
C GLY A 92 -10.93 -22.78 -0.93
N SER A 93 -9.79 -22.09 -0.75
CA SER A 93 -9.50 -21.39 0.51
C SER A 93 -10.54 -20.34 0.82
N LYS A 94 -10.85 -20.20 2.12
CA LYS A 94 -11.82 -19.28 2.67
C LYS A 94 -11.11 -18.04 3.19
N VAL A 95 -11.47 -16.92 2.60
CA VAL A 95 -10.87 -15.61 2.89
C VAL A 95 -11.86 -14.78 3.68
N LEU A 96 -11.45 -14.35 4.87
CA LEU A 96 -12.12 -13.30 5.64
C LEU A 96 -11.42 -11.99 5.36
N ALA A 97 -12.14 -10.97 4.90
CA ALA A 97 -11.57 -9.68 4.53
C ALA A 97 -12.36 -8.53 5.15
N VAL A 98 -11.68 -7.41 5.42
CA VAL A 98 -12.35 -6.14 5.72
C VAL A 98 -13.20 -5.73 4.51
N ARG A 99 -14.33 -5.04 4.75
CA ARG A 99 -15.27 -4.70 3.67
C ARG A 99 -14.84 -3.47 2.88
N ASP A 100 -14.34 -2.47 3.58
CA ASP A 100 -13.83 -1.23 2.98
C ASP A 100 -12.43 -1.49 2.42
N LEU A 101 -12.37 -1.84 1.14
CA LEU A 101 -11.17 -2.24 0.41
C LEU A 101 -10.90 -1.33 -0.77
N TYR A 102 -9.65 -1.26 -1.20
CA TYR A 102 -9.32 -0.72 -2.50
C TYR A 102 -10.16 -1.38 -3.62
N GLY A 103 -10.77 -0.58 -4.50
CA GLY A 103 -11.68 -1.08 -5.55
C GLY A 103 -11.05 -2.13 -6.47
N GLY A 104 -9.73 -2.05 -6.74
CA GLY A 104 -9.01 -3.06 -7.48
C GLY A 104 -8.95 -4.42 -6.78
N SER A 105 -8.76 -4.42 -5.45
CA SER A 105 -8.79 -5.64 -4.63
C SER A 105 -10.18 -6.26 -4.65
N PHE A 106 -11.22 -5.45 -4.45
CA PHE A 106 -12.61 -5.90 -4.52
C PHE A 106 -12.95 -6.53 -5.87
N ARG A 107 -12.58 -5.88 -6.98
CA ARG A 107 -12.81 -6.40 -8.34
C ARG A 107 -12.12 -7.75 -8.55
N TRP A 108 -10.85 -7.86 -8.14
CA TRP A 108 -10.11 -9.12 -8.28
C TRP A 108 -10.69 -10.22 -7.38
N PHE A 109 -11.07 -9.92 -6.14
CA PHE A 109 -11.70 -10.88 -5.23
C PHE A 109 -13.00 -11.42 -5.79
N ASN A 110 -13.87 -10.56 -6.32
CA ASN A 110 -15.12 -10.98 -6.97
C ASN A 110 -14.85 -11.91 -8.17
N GLN A 111 -13.84 -11.60 -8.98
CA GLN A 111 -13.45 -12.48 -10.09
C GLN A 111 -13.02 -13.86 -9.57
N GLN A 112 -12.19 -13.90 -8.53
CA GLN A 112 -11.70 -15.16 -7.97
C GLN A 112 -12.82 -16.00 -7.35
N GLU A 113 -13.81 -15.35 -6.76
CA GLU A 113 -15.01 -16.01 -6.24
C GLU A 113 -15.90 -16.59 -7.35
N GLN A 114 -16.13 -15.81 -8.41
CA GLN A 114 -16.89 -16.26 -9.59
C GLN A 114 -16.23 -17.45 -10.30
N GLU A 115 -14.89 -17.47 -10.33
CA GLU A 115 -14.09 -18.58 -10.87
C GLU A 115 -14.03 -19.81 -9.92
N GLY A 116 -14.59 -19.70 -8.70
CA GLY A 116 -14.57 -20.76 -7.70
C GLY A 116 -13.19 -21.04 -7.10
N ARG A 117 -12.25 -20.09 -7.23
CA ARG A 117 -10.90 -20.25 -6.68
C ARG A 117 -10.83 -19.98 -5.19
N PHE A 118 -11.59 -18.99 -4.71
CA PHE A 118 -11.70 -18.61 -3.31
C PHE A 118 -13.15 -18.36 -2.95
N SER A 119 -13.49 -18.39 -1.67
CA SER A 119 -14.73 -17.86 -1.14
C SER A 119 -14.45 -16.72 -0.18
N PHE A 120 -15.18 -15.60 -0.30
CA PHE A 120 -14.94 -14.42 0.49
C PHE A 120 -16.08 -14.18 1.48
N THR A 121 -15.69 -13.87 2.71
CA THR A 121 -16.56 -13.30 3.74
C THR A 121 -16.04 -11.92 4.09
N TYR A 122 -16.92 -10.93 4.14
CA TYR A 122 -16.53 -9.56 4.43
C TYR A 122 -17.06 -9.09 5.77
N ALA A 123 -16.27 -8.33 6.50
CA ALA A 123 -16.61 -7.73 7.78
C ALA A 123 -16.43 -6.21 7.75
N ASN A 124 -17.37 -5.48 8.34
CA ASN A 124 -17.35 -4.01 8.40
C ASN A 124 -16.61 -3.49 9.65
N THR A 125 -16.56 -4.30 10.70
CA THR A 125 -15.97 -3.92 11.99
C THR A 125 -15.05 -5.01 12.52
N GLU A 126 -14.24 -4.67 13.51
CA GLU A 126 -13.35 -5.63 14.17
C GLU A 126 -14.15 -6.72 14.90
N GLU A 127 -15.27 -6.37 15.50
CA GLU A 127 -16.16 -7.32 16.16
C GLU A 127 -16.72 -8.36 15.18
N GLU A 128 -17.07 -7.94 13.95
CA GLU A 128 -17.51 -8.85 12.88
C GLU A 128 -16.36 -9.77 12.44
N LEU A 129 -15.12 -9.26 12.31
CA LEU A 129 -13.94 -10.08 12.02
C LEU A 129 -13.73 -11.15 13.09
N ILE A 130 -13.79 -10.76 14.37
CA ILE A 130 -13.65 -11.67 15.51
C ILE A 130 -14.76 -12.72 15.49
N HIS A 131 -16.01 -12.30 15.25
CA HIS A 131 -17.13 -13.22 15.18
C HIS A 131 -16.93 -14.29 14.09
N HIS A 132 -16.50 -13.88 12.89
CA HIS A 132 -16.24 -14.83 11.80
C HIS A 132 -15.03 -15.74 12.07
N LEU A 133 -13.97 -15.22 12.70
CA LEU A 133 -12.82 -16.03 13.14
C LEU A 133 -13.24 -17.09 14.15
N ASP A 134 -14.16 -16.77 15.06
CA ASP A 134 -14.59 -17.70 16.11
C ASP A 134 -15.56 -18.78 15.59
N HIS A 135 -16.44 -18.45 14.65
CA HIS A 135 -17.58 -19.29 14.27
C HIS A 135 -17.51 -19.88 12.86
N GLY A 136 -16.56 -19.42 12.04
CA GLY A 136 -16.41 -19.88 10.66
C GLY A 136 -15.05 -20.50 10.34
N PRO A 137 -14.95 -21.26 9.25
CA PRO A 137 -13.66 -21.67 8.72
C PRO A 137 -13.03 -20.50 7.99
N VAL A 138 -11.79 -20.14 8.37
CA VAL A 138 -10.98 -19.10 7.75
C VAL A 138 -9.58 -19.66 7.48
N ASP A 139 -9.14 -19.61 6.23
CA ASP A 139 -7.79 -20.00 5.82
C ASP A 139 -6.88 -18.78 5.70
N VAL A 140 -7.47 -17.62 5.32
CA VAL A 140 -6.76 -16.36 5.12
C VAL A 140 -7.57 -15.22 5.74
N LEU A 141 -6.92 -14.43 6.59
CA LEU A 141 -7.43 -13.13 7.03
C LEU A 141 -6.73 -12.03 6.23
N TYR A 142 -7.49 -11.24 5.47
CA TYR A 142 -6.99 -10.10 4.70
C TYR A 142 -7.42 -8.79 5.34
N ILE A 143 -6.46 -7.96 5.72
CA ILE A 143 -6.68 -6.67 6.38
C ILE A 143 -6.05 -5.57 5.53
N GLU A 144 -6.82 -4.52 5.25
CA GLU A 144 -6.33 -3.23 4.79
C GLU A 144 -6.54 -2.23 5.92
N THR A 145 -5.48 -1.63 6.45
CA THR A 145 -5.58 -0.74 7.62
C THR A 145 -4.50 0.35 7.57
N PRO A 146 -4.89 1.67 7.59
CA PRO A 146 -6.28 2.14 7.50
C PRO A 146 -6.96 1.74 6.20
N THR A 147 -8.27 1.59 6.23
CA THR A 147 -9.07 1.23 5.06
C THR A 147 -9.21 2.38 4.05
N ASN A 148 -9.59 2.07 2.83
CA ASN A 148 -9.75 3.02 1.75
C ASN A 148 -11.18 2.99 1.17
N PRO A 149 -11.99 4.06 1.32
CA PRO A 149 -11.59 5.40 1.77
C PRO A 149 -12.02 5.77 3.19
N LEU A 150 -12.63 4.87 3.97
CA LEU A 150 -13.27 5.25 5.25
C LEU A 150 -12.30 5.43 6.41
N MET A 151 -11.01 5.12 6.22
CA MET A 151 -9.97 5.34 7.22
C MET A 151 -10.15 4.55 8.53
N LEU A 152 -10.78 3.37 8.46
CA LEU A 152 -10.94 2.49 9.61
C LEU A 152 -9.61 1.83 9.98
N GLU A 153 -9.32 1.74 11.26
CA GLU A 153 -8.14 1.04 11.80
C GLU A 153 -8.55 -0.27 12.47
N PHE A 154 -7.69 -1.28 12.37
CA PHE A 154 -7.87 -2.60 12.98
C PHE A 154 -6.63 -2.98 13.80
N ASP A 155 -6.84 -3.64 14.96
CA ASP A 155 -5.74 -4.16 15.78
C ASP A 155 -5.16 -5.45 15.16
N ILE A 156 -4.10 -5.27 14.36
CA ILE A 156 -3.43 -6.38 13.67
C ILE A 156 -2.94 -7.43 14.67
N ALA A 157 -2.34 -7.02 15.78
CA ALA A 157 -1.76 -7.97 16.75
C ALA A 157 -2.83 -8.86 17.40
N HIS A 158 -3.96 -8.26 17.74
CA HIS A 158 -5.10 -8.98 18.27
C HIS A 158 -5.70 -9.96 17.26
N LEU A 159 -6.00 -9.47 16.05
CA LEU A 159 -6.59 -10.25 14.96
C LEU A 159 -5.66 -11.37 14.48
N ALA A 160 -4.35 -11.11 14.36
CA ALA A 160 -3.36 -12.13 13.97
C ALA A 160 -3.30 -13.27 14.99
N LYS A 161 -3.32 -12.95 16.28
CA LYS A 161 -3.36 -13.97 17.34
C LYS A 161 -4.59 -14.87 17.24
N LEU A 162 -5.75 -14.30 16.97
CA LEU A 162 -7.00 -15.06 16.79
C LEU A 162 -6.97 -15.92 15.52
N ALA A 163 -6.52 -15.36 14.41
CA ALA A 163 -6.39 -16.06 13.13
C ALA A 163 -5.43 -17.25 13.23
N HIS A 164 -4.25 -17.04 13.83
CA HIS A 164 -3.26 -18.11 14.02
C HIS A 164 -3.75 -19.22 14.94
N ALA A 165 -4.57 -18.91 15.94
CA ALA A 165 -5.19 -19.93 16.80
C ALA A 165 -6.13 -20.88 16.03
N LYS A 166 -6.61 -20.45 14.85
CA LYS A 166 -7.44 -21.24 13.93
C LYS A 166 -6.62 -21.82 12.74
N GLY A 167 -5.33 -21.55 12.68
CA GLY A 167 -4.44 -21.98 11.60
C GLY A 167 -4.52 -21.11 10.33
N ALA A 168 -5.24 -19.99 10.37
CA ALA A 168 -5.33 -19.05 9.27
C ALA A 168 -4.04 -18.23 9.10
N LYS A 169 -3.73 -17.85 7.86
CA LYS A 169 -2.65 -16.92 7.54
C LYS A 169 -3.17 -15.47 7.49
N VAL A 170 -2.34 -14.53 7.92
CA VAL A 170 -2.68 -13.11 7.99
C VAL A 170 -1.93 -12.34 6.91
N VAL A 171 -2.68 -11.69 6.03
CA VAL A 171 -2.18 -10.84 4.94
C VAL A 171 -2.64 -9.41 5.20
N VAL A 172 -1.68 -8.47 5.29
CA VAL A 172 -1.97 -7.07 5.60
C VAL A 172 -1.48 -6.17 4.47
N ASP A 173 -2.36 -5.35 3.92
CA ASP A 173 -1.98 -4.25 3.03
C ASP A 173 -1.67 -3.01 3.88
N ASN A 174 -0.38 -2.63 3.91
CA ASN A 174 0.16 -1.52 4.70
C ASN A 174 0.48 -0.28 3.85
N THR A 175 -0.20 -0.13 2.70
CA THR A 175 0.07 0.95 1.74
C THR A 175 -0.08 2.33 2.34
N PHE A 176 -1.11 2.59 3.18
CA PHE A 176 -1.42 3.91 3.72
C PHE A 176 -0.48 4.36 4.82
N TYR A 177 -0.15 3.48 5.75
CA TYR A 177 0.73 3.83 6.87
C TYR A 177 2.20 3.72 6.54
N SER A 178 2.55 2.93 5.54
CA SER A 178 3.95 2.60 5.23
C SER A 178 4.72 2.10 6.45
N PRO A 179 5.94 1.60 6.33
CA PRO A 179 6.75 1.17 7.47
C PRO A 179 7.11 2.29 8.46
N ILE A 180 6.75 3.54 8.16
CA ILE A 180 6.99 4.68 9.05
C ILE A 180 6.06 4.66 10.26
N TYR A 181 4.77 4.35 10.05
CA TYR A 181 3.77 4.39 11.12
C TYR A 181 3.33 3.01 11.58
N GLN A 182 3.51 1.97 10.78
CA GLN A 182 3.08 0.61 11.09
C GLN A 182 3.99 -0.42 10.43
N ARG A 183 4.28 -1.51 11.13
CA ARG A 183 5.03 -2.67 10.62
C ARG A 183 4.28 -3.94 10.97
N PRO A 184 3.36 -4.37 10.14
CA PRO A 184 2.49 -5.51 10.44
C PRO A 184 3.23 -6.82 10.71
N ILE A 185 4.44 -6.99 10.16
CA ILE A 185 5.31 -8.13 10.50
C ILE A 185 5.62 -8.20 12.01
N GLU A 186 5.89 -7.05 12.64
CA GLU A 186 6.15 -6.98 14.09
C GLU A 186 4.88 -7.25 14.92
N GLU A 187 3.69 -7.13 14.28
CA GLU A 187 2.37 -7.34 14.87
C GLU A 187 1.76 -8.72 14.57
N GLY A 188 2.50 -9.57 13.85
CA GLY A 188 2.11 -10.97 13.59
C GLY A 188 1.54 -11.23 12.19
N ALA A 189 1.59 -10.29 11.26
CA ALA A 189 1.25 -10.58 9.87
C ALA A 189 2.22 -11.60 9.26
N ASP A 190 1.70 -12.59 8.53
CA ASP A 190 2.50 -13.56 7.78
C ASP A 190 3.03 -12.97 6.48
N ILE A 191 2.20 -12.13 5.85
CA ILE A 191 2.52 -11.45 4.58
C ILE A 191 2.08 -9.98 4.70
N VAL A 192 2.97 -9.07 4.31
CA VAL A 192 2.66 -7.65 4.18
C VAL A 192 2.74 -7.23 2.73
N LEU A 193 1.76 -6.45 2.30
CA LEU A 193 1.65 -5.92 0.94
C LEU A 193 1.81 -4.41 0.94
N HIS A 194 2.35 -3.90 -0.16
CA HIS A 194 2.29 -2.48 -0.48
C HIS A 194 2.03 -2.25 -1.96
N SER A 195 1.18 -1.29 -2.26
CA SER A 195 1.32 -0.56 -3.51
C SER A 195 2.48 0.43 -3.36
N ALA A 196 3.68 0.02 -3.81
CA ALA A 196 4.86 0.89 -3.74
C ALA A 196 4.76 2.11 -4.67
N THR A 197 3.79 2.12 -5.58
CA THR A 197 3.33 3.26 -6.39
C THR A 197 3.05 4.49 -5.53
N LYS A 198 2.61 4.29 -4.27
CA LYS A 198 2.11 5.31 -3.36
C LYS A 198 3.27 5.93 -2.56
N TYR A 199 3.16 6.01 -1.26
CA TYR A 199 4.15 6.65 -0.38
C TYR A 199 5.59 6.14 -0.56
N LEU A 200 5.79 4.86 -0.85
CA LEU A 200 7.14 4.30 -0.97
C LEU A 200 7.93 4.95 -2.11
N ALA A 201 7.36 5.06 -3.31
CA ALA A 201 7.95 5.81 -4.43
C ALA A 201 7.74 7.32 -4.25
N GLY A 202 6.51 7.77 -4.00
CA GLY A 202 6.14 9.08 -3.52
C GLY A 202 6.22 10.24 -4.51
N HIS A 203 6.41 9.99 -5.82
CA HIS A 203 6.61 11.03 -6.83
C HIS A 203 5.72 10.86 -8.08
N ASN A 204 4.68 10.03 -8.00
CA ASN A 204 3.73 9.77 -9.11
C ASN A 204 4.38 9.34 -10.43
N ASP A 205 5.59 8.76 -10.39
CA ASP A 205 6.43 8.40 -11.54
C ASP A 205 6.79 6.91 -11.60
N VAL A 206 6.33 6.09 -10.62
CA VAL A 206 6.62 4.66 -10.54
C VAL A 206 5.33 3.87 -10.28
N LEU A 207 5.13 2.82 -11.05
CA LEU A 207 4.14 1.77 -10.77
C LEU A 207 4.87 0.56 -10.19
N ALA A 208 4.61 0.22 -8.94
CA ALA A 208 5.28 -0.88 -8.24
C ALA A 208 4.43 -1.51 -7.14
N GLY A 209 4.73 -2.76 -6.79
CA GLY A 209 4.19 -3.45 -5.64
C GLY A 209 5.27 -4.16 -4.84
N VAL A 210 4.95 -4.54 -3.63
CA VAL A 210 5.87 -5.26 -2.72
C VAL A 210 5.11 -6.32 -1.95
N VAL A 211 5.73 -7.48 -1.81
CA VAL A 211 5.32 -8.54 -0.89
C VAL A 211 6.45 -8.79 0.08
N VAL A 212 6.16 -8.81 1.37
CA VAL A 212 7.13 -8.97 2.45
C VAL A 212 6.72 -10.13 3.35
N THR A 213 7.67 -10.91 3.84
CA THR A 213 7.43 -12.00 4.81
C THR A 213 8.70 -12.31 5.62
N ASN A 214 8.53 -12.91 6.80
CA ASN A 214 9.63 -13.50 7.59
C ASN A 214 9.69 -15.03 7.45
N ASP A 215 8.71 -15.64 6.81
CA ASP A 215 8.62 -17.08 6.64
C ASP A 215 9.35 -17.51 5.36
N ALA A 216 10.40 -18.31 5.50
CA ALA A 216 11.21 -18.79 4.37
C ALA A 216 10.41 -19.69 3.42
N ASP A 217 9.50 -20.53 3.94
CA ASP A 217 8.69 -21.43 3.11
C ASP A 217 7.65 -20.63 2.29
N LEU A 218 7.09 -19.57 2.86
CA LEU A 218 6.23 -18.65 2.13
C LEU A 218 7.04 -17.90 1.06
N TYR A 219 8.23 -17.41 1.41
CA TYR A 219 9.10 -16.71 0.47
C TYR A 219 9.45 -17.58 -0.74
N ASP A 220 9.83 -18.85 -0.52
CA ASP A 220 10.20 -19.75 -1.61
C ASP A 220 9.03 -20.00 -2.57
N LYS A 221 7.80 -20.18 -2.05
CA LYS A 221 6.59 -20.32 -2.86
C LYS A 221 6.27 -19.04 -3.64
N LEU A 222 6.33 -17.88 -2.96
CA LEU A 222 6.10 -16.58 -3.58
C LEU A 222 7.14 -16.30 -4.67
N PHE A 223 8.41 -16.54 -4.40
CA PHE A 223 9.49 -16.38 -5.38
C PHE A 223 9.32 -17.28 -6.60
N TYR A 224 8.97 -18.55 -6.39
CA TYR A 224 8.68 -19.48 -7.49
C TYR A 224 7.53 -18.98 -8.38
N ASN A 225 6.43 -18.54 -7.77
CA ASN A 225 5.26 -18.04 -8.49
C ASN A 225 5.56 -16.71 -9.21
N LEU A 226 6.30 -15.80 -8.57
CA LEU A 226 6.73 -14.55 -9.19
C LEU A 226 7.63 -14.80 -10.41
N ASN A 227 8.59 -15.69 -10.30
CA ASN A 227 9.46 -16.07 -11.42
C ASN A 227 8.69 -16.74 -12.55
N THR A 228 7.65 -17.53 -12.23
CA THR A 228 6.81 -18.22 -13.22
C THR A 228 5.90 -17.26 -13.97
N THR A 229 5.23 -16.34 -13.26
CA THR A 229 4.31 -15.36 -13.86
C THR A 229 5.03 -14.18 -14.51
N GLY A 230 6.21 -13.82 -14.00
CA GLY A 230 7.04 -12.76 -14.57
C GLY A 230 6.63 -11.33 -14.21
N ALA A 231 5.72 -11.13 -13.26
CA ALA A 231 5.25 -9.80 -12.84
C ALA A 231 6.25 -9.05 -11.93
N VAL A 232 7.54 -9.11 -12.29
CA VAL A 232 8.65 -8.51 -11.55
C VAL A 232 8.80 -7.02 -11.83
N LEU A 233 9.29 -6.27 -10.85
CA LEU A 233 9.60 -4.84 -11.03
C LEU A 233 10.80 -4.66 -11.96
N SER A 234 10.73 -3.67 -12.87
CA SER A 234 11.81 -3.35 -13.80
C SER A 234 13.05 -2.80 -13.05
N PRO A 235 14.26 -2.92 -13.62
CA PRO A 235 15.45 -2.30 -13.03
C PRO A 235 15.34 -0.77 -12.89
N PHE A 236 14.73 -0.09 -13.86
CA PHE A 236 14.57 1.35 -13.84
C PHE A 236 13.61 1.80 -12.73
N ASP A 237 12.44 1.17 -12.65
CA ASP A 237 11.47 1.45 -11.58
C ASP A 237 12.03 1.09 -10.20
N SER A 238 12.82 0.02 -10.11
CA SER A 238 13.55 -0.34 -8.88
C SER A 238 14.52 0.76 -8.44
N TYR A 239 15.22 1.39 -9.38
CA TYR A 239 16.12 2.52 -9.10
C TYR A 239 15.34 3.74 -8.61
N LEU A 240 14.25 4.11 -9.28
CA LEU A 240 13.37 5.21 -8.87
C LEU A 240 12.76 4.95 -7.49
N LEU A 241 12.32 3.72 -7.23
CA LEU A 241 11.79 3.31 -5.93
C LEU A 241 12.85 3.46 -4.82
N ILE A 242 14.10 3.01 -5.04
CA ILE A 242 15.20 3.21 -4.08
C ILE A 242 15.40 4.72 -3.82
N ARG A 243 15.33 5.54 -4.85
CA ARG A 243 15.47 6.99 -4.72
C ARG A 243 14.33 7.60 -3.90
N GLY A 244 13.09 7.20 -4.15
CA GLY A 244 11.91 7.61 -3.39
C GLY A 244 11.98 7.22 -1.92
N LEU A 245 12.41 6.00 -1.63
CA LEU A 245 12.58 5.49 -0.26
C LEU A 245 13.50 6.36 0.59
N LYS A 246 14.54 6.97 0.03
CA LYS A 246 15.49 7.80 0.78
C LYS A 246 14.86 9.00 1.48
N THR A 247 13.71 9.47 1.01
CA THR A 247 12.99 10.63 1.56
C THR A 247 11.65 10.25 2.19
N LEU A 248 11.35 8.96 2.31
CA LEU A 248 10.04 8.49 2.79
C LEU A 248 9.67 9.08 4.16
N SER A 249 10.57 9.04 5.14
CA SER A 249 10.24 9.53 6.50
C SER A 249 9.91 11.01 6.52
N ILE A 250 10.73 11.84 5.87
CA ILE A 250 10.50 13.31 5.84
C ILE A 250 9.24 13.68 5.05
N ARG A 251 8.89 12.92 4.00
CA ARG A 251 7.64 13.10 3.26
C ARG A 251 6.44 12.71 4.12
N MET A 252 6.49 11.57 4.80
CA MET A 252 5.43 11.12 5.70
C MET A 252 5.22 12.09 6.86
N GLU A 253 6.28 12.60 7.48
CA GLU A 253 6.22 13.60 8.54
C GLU A 253 5.56 14.89 8.06
N ARG A 254 6.02 15.47 6.95
CA ARG A 254 5.48 16.71 6.39
C ARG A 254 4.02 16.55 5.95
N SER A 255 3.70 15.48 5.25
CA SER A 255 2.35 15.15 4.82
C SER A 255 1.38 15.00 6.02
N THR A 256 1.85 14.39 7.11
CA THR A 256 1.06 14.29 8.36
C THR A 256 0.83 15.65 9.03
N GLU A 257 1.86 16.49 9.10
CA GLU A 257 1.73 17.85 9.65
C GLU A 257 0.72 18.68 8.85
N ASN A 258 0.82 18.63 7.52
CA ASN A 258 -0.12 19.32 6.63
C ASN A 258 -1.54 18.76 6.77
N ALA A 259 -1.69 17.42 6.80
CA ALA A 259 -2.99 16.77 6.97
C ALA A 259 -3.70 17.20 8.25
N ARG A 260 -2.98 17.30 9.36
CA ARG A 260 -3.55 17.78 10.64
C ARG A 260 -4.11 19.20 10.52
N LYS A 261 -3.38 20.12 9.88
CA LYS A 261 -3.85 21.51 9.68
C LYS A 261 -5.08 21.56 8.76
N VAL A 262 -5.06 20.81 7.65
CA VAL A 262 -6.21 20.74 6.74
C VAL A 262 -7.43 20.12 7.45
N VAL A 263 -7.24 19.08 8.27
CA VAL A 263 -8.31 18.47 9.08
C VAL A 263 -8.91 19.46 10.09
N GLU A 264 -8.09 20.26 10.76
CA GLU A 264 -8.56 21.31 11.67
C GLU A 264 -9.44 22.33 10.93
N PHE A 265 -9.01 22.77 9.75
CA PHE A 265 -9.81 23.65 8.90
C PHE A 265 -11.13 22.98 8.47
N LEU A 266 -11.08 21.76 7.92
CA LEU A 266 -12.26 21.05 7.45
C LEU A 266 -13.31 20.86 8.55
N LYS A 267 -12.90 20.56 9.80
CA LYS A 267 -13.80 20.40 10.95
C LYS A 267 -14.54 21.68 11.33
N THR A 268 -14.01 22.85 10.98
CA THR A 268 -14.63 24.15 11.23
C THR A 268 -15.45 24.68 10.07
N SER A 269 -15.35 24.06 8.90
CA SER A 269 -16.05 24.50 7.69
C SER A 269 -17.54 24.11 7.73
N PRO A 270 -18.47 25.06 7.56
CA PRO A 270 -19.90 24.75 7.58
C PRO A 270 -20.38 23.90 6.40
N GLN A 271 -19.59 23.78 5.34
CA GLN A 271 -19.89 22.94 4.17
C GLN A 271 -19.51 21.47 4.41
N VAL A 272 -18.70 21.18 5.43
CA VAL A 272 -18.23 19.83 5.77
C VAL A 272 -19.15 19.22 6.83
N LYS A 273 -19.58 17.99 6.58
CA LYS A 273 -20.47 17.23 7.47
C LYS A 273 -19.70 16.32 8.42
N GLU A 274 -18.63 15.71 7.94
CA GLU A 274 -17.84 14.71 8.65
C GLU A 274 -16.40 14.70 8.11
N VAL A 275 -15.42 14.47 8.99
CA VAL A 275 -14.02 14.29 8.61
C VAL A 275 -13.51 12.97 9.19
N LEU A 276 -12.98 12.10 8.33
CA LEU A 276 -12.43 10.80 8.66
C LEU A 276 -10.90 10.87 8.56
N TYR A 277 -10.21 10.76 9.68
CA TYR A 277 -8.76 10.85 9.77
C TYR A 277 -8.24 10.15 11.01
N THR A 278 -7.23 9.30 10.85
CA THR A 278 -6.63 8.51 11.93
C THR A 278 -5.62 9.29 12.80
N GLY A 279 -5.29 10.52 12.41
CA GLY A 279 -4.27 11.33 13.11
C GLY A 279 -2.84 11.11 12.60
N LYS A 280 -2.62 10.17 11.68
CA LYS A 280 -1.32 9.82 11.07
C LYS A 280 -1.43 9.73 9.56
N GLY A 281 -0.32 10.02 8.85
CA GLY A 281 -0.26 9.98 7.40
C GLY A 281 -0.97 11.16 6.73
N GLY A 282 -0.95 11.18 5.40
CA GLY A 282 -1.52 12.24 4.58
C GLY A 282 -2.91 11.93 4.03
N MET A 283 -3.51 10.77 4.37
CA MET A 283 -4.83 10.41 3.85
C MET A 283 -5.93 10.95 4.75
N VAL A 284 -6.86 11.70 4.16
CA VAL A 284 -8.02 12.30 4.83
C VAL A 284 -9.23 12.07 3.96
N SER A 285 -10.33 11.59 4.52
CA SER A 285 -11.62 11.60 3.84
C SER A 285 -12.57 12.56 4.54
N PHE A 286 -13.48 13.17 3.80
CA PHE A 286 -14.48 14.03 4.37
C PHE A 286 -15.78 13.96 3.57
N LYS A 287 -16.91 14.23 4.24
CA LYS A 287 -18.23 14.31 3.62
C LYS A 287 -18.69 15.75 3.61
N ILE A 288 -19.31 16.17 2.52
CA ILE A 288 -19.88 17.52 2.39
C ILE A 288 -21.39 17.52 2.65
N GLN A 289 -21.93 18.68 3.00
CA GLN A 289 -23.37 18.83 3.33
C GLN A 289 -24.27 18.62 2.10
N ASP A 290 -23.85 19.05 0.92
CA ASP A 290 -24.60 18.95 -0.34
C ASP A 290 -23.75 18.36 -1.44
N GLU A 291 -23.99 17.09 -1.77
CA GLU A 291 -23.27 16.34 -2.81
C GLU A 291 -23.37 17.00 -4.21
N LYS A 292 -24.42 17.79 -4.47
CA LYS A 292 -24.59 18.49 -5.76
C LYS A 292 -23.52 19.55 -6.00
N LYS A 293 -22.83 19.99 -4.95
CA LYS A 293 -21.72 20.94 -5.04
C LYS A 293 -20.39 20.30 -5.43
N ILE A 294 -20.26 18.98 -5.36
CA ILE A 294 -19.01 18.28 -5.68
C ILE A 294 -18.44 18.66 -7.05
N PRO A 295 -19.21 18.71 -8.16
CA PRO A 295 -18.65 19.10 -9.45
C PRO A 295 -18.04 20.51 -9.44
N ASN A 296 -18.70 21.48 -8.79
CA ASN A 296 -18.18 22.84 -8.70
C ASN A 296 -16.92 22.90 -7.84
N LEU A 297 -16.93 22.25 -6.68
CA LEU A 297 -15.76 22.13 -5.81
C LEU A 297 -14.56 21.59 -6.59
N LEU A 298 -14.72 20.45 -7.26
CA LEU A 298 -13.63 19.82 -8.00
C LEU A 298 -13.11 20.66 -9.16
N ASN A 299 -13.99 21.42 -9.84
CA ASN A 299 -13.63 22.29 -10.96
C ASN A 299 -13.00 23.62 -10.50
N SER A 300 -13.13 24.00 -9.24
CA SER A 300 -12.61 25.27 -8.69
C SER A 300 -11.21 25.15 -8.09
N LEU A 301 -10.68 23.92 -7.94
CA LEU A 301 -9.37 23.67 -7.34
C LEU A 301 -8.24 24.29 -8.15
N GLN A 302 -7.23 24.83 -7.46
CA GLN A 302 -6.06 25.50 -8.05
C GLN A 302 -4.74 24.87 -7.62
N VAL A 303 -4.68 24.27 -6.43
CA VAL A 303 -3.50 23.58 -5.87
C VAL A 303 -3.75 22.08 -5.80
N PHE A 304 -4.87 21.65 -5.18
CA PHE A 304 -5.26 20.26 -5.26
C PHE A 304 -5.56 19.84 -6.69
N THR A 305 -5.06 18.70 -7.09
CA THR A 305 -5.38 18.12 -8.40
C THR A 305 -6.47 17.05 -8.25
N PHE A 306 -7.56 17.18 -9.01
CA PHE A 306 -8.58 16.13 -9.10
C PHE A 306 -8.03 14.97 -9.94
N ALA A 307 -7.57 13.94 -9.26
CA ALA A 307 -6.95 12.77 -9.89
C ALA A 307 -7.09 11.53 -9.01
N GLU A 308 -6.92 10.37 -9.62
CA GLU A 308 -6.72 9.13 -8.90
C GLU A 308 -5.30 9.05 -8.35
N SER A 309 -5.03 8.07 -7.50
CA SER A 309 -3.79 7.82 -6.79
C SER A 309 -3.72 8.55 -5.43
N LEU A 310 -2.55 8.45 -4.77
CA LEU A 310 -2.29 9.02 -3.45
C LEU A 310 -0.79 8.88 -3.10
N GLY A 311 -0.39 9.55 -2.02
CA GLY A 311 0.92 9.36 -1.41
C GLY A 311 2.08 9.99 -2.17
N GLY A 312 1.79 10.81 -3.19
CA GLY A 312 2.76 11.65 -3.87
C GLY A 312 3.16 12.87 -3.04
N VAL A 313 4.13 13.63 -3.55
CA VAL A 313 4.53 14.93 -2.99
C VAL A 313 3.49 16.00 -3.26
N GLU A 314 2.68 15.84 -4.31
CA GLU A 314 1.57 16.72 -4.66
C GLU A 314 0.28 16.28 -3.97
N SER A 315 -0.54 17.26 -3.59
CA SER A 315 -1.87 17.02 -3.01
C SER A 315 -2.91 16.68 -4.07
N LEU A 316 -3.61 15.57 -3.84
CA LEU A 316 -4.66 15.07 -4.73
C LEU A 316 -6.00 15.02 -4.01
N ILE A 317 -7.08 15.24 -4.75
CA ILE A 317 -8.45 14.95 -4.34
C ILE A 317 -9.05 13.89 -5.27
N THR A 318 -9.74 12.94 -4.69
CA THR A 318 -10.42 11.85 -5.40
C THR A 318 -11.90 11.86 -5.03
N TYR A 319 -12.77 11.61 -6.00
CA TYR A 319 -14.19 11.33 -5.76
C TYR A 319 -14.40 9.80 -5.92
N PRO A 320 -14.37 9.03 -4.82
CA PRO A 320 -14.30 7.57 -4.88
C PRO A 320 -15.43 6.92 -5.68
N THR A 321 -16.64 7.43 -5.59
CA THR A 321 -17.84 6.85 -6.23
C THR A 321 -17.79 6.87 -7.76
N THR A 322 -17.03 7.79 -8.35
CA THR A 322 -16.88 7.90 -9.81
C THR A 322 -15.50 7.46 -10.33
N GLN A 323 -14.56 7.20 -9.41
CA GLN A 323 -13.18 6.85 -9.74
C GLN A 323 -12.80 5.49 -9.12
N THR A 324 -12.14 5.51 -7.96
CA THR A 324 -11.49 4.32 -7.37
C THR A 324 -12.45 3.20 -6.95
N HIS A 325 -13.73 3.49 -6.73
CA HIS A 325 -14.77 2.55 -6.29
C HIS A 325 -15.98 2.54 -7.24
N ALA A 326 -15.82 3.04 -8.45
CA ALA A 326 -16.90 3.10 -9.45
C ALA A 326 -17.44 1.69 -9.83
N ASP A 327 -16.57 0.68 -9.80
CA ASP A 327 -16.93 -0.72 -10.09
C ASP A 327 -17.74 -1.40 -8.97
N ILE A 328 -17.86 -0.77 -7.80
CA ILE A 328 -18.65 -1.31 -6.68
C ILE A 328 -20.08 -0.77 -6.78
N PRO A 329 -21.11 -1.64 -6.81
CA PRO A 329 -22.51 -1.19 -6.85
C PRO A 329 -22.85 -0.23 -5.72
N ALA A 330 -23.63 0.83 -6.01
CA ALA A 330 -23.95 1.88 -5.05
C ALA A 330 -24.57 1.34 -3.75
N GLU A 331 -25.50 0.37 -3.85
CA GLU A 331 -26.11 -0.28 -2.68
C GLU A 331 -25.07 -0.95 -1.78
N VAL A 332 -24.03 -1.55 -2.38
CA VAL A 332 -22.92 -2.18 -1.65
C VAL A 332 -22.07 -1.11 -0.97
N ARG A 333 -21.69 -0.02 -1.68
CA ARG A 333 -20.93 1.09 -1.12
C ARG A 333 -21.66 1.72 0.07
N HIS A 334 -22.94 2.02 -0.10
CA HIS A 334 -23.76 2.63 0.94
C HIS A 334 -23.91 1.71 2.18
N SER A 335 -23.92 0.37 1.99
CA SER A 335 -24.05 -0.57 3.10
C SER A 335 -22.93 -0.53 4.12
N TYR A 336 -21.73 -0.03 3.73
CA TYR A 336 -20.60 0.12 4.64
C TYR A 336 -20.15 1.57 4.86
N GLY A 337 -20.97 2.55 4.39
CA GLY A 337 -20.78 3.97 4.71
C GLY A 337 -20.05 4.80 3.66
N LEU A 338 -19.65 4.23 2.51
CA LEU A 338 -19.14 4.97 1.37
C LEU A 338 -20.32 5.58 0.59
N THR A 339 -20.69 6.79 0.98
CA THR A 339 -21.81 7.57 0.43
C THR A 339 -21.35 8.54 -0.65
N ASP A 340 -22.29 9.05 -1.46
CA ASP A 340 -21.98 9.88 -2.63
C ASP A 340 -21.54 11.32 -2.25
N ASP A 341 -21.64 11.70 -0.98
CA ASP A 341 -21.13 12.95 -0.43
C ASP A 341 -19.66 12.91 0.02
N LEU A 342 -18.97 11.76 -0.15
CA LEU A 342 -17.60 11.54 0.33
C LEU A 342 -16.55 11.90 -0.72
N LEU A 343 -15.55 12.67 -0.29
CA LEU A 343 -14.31 13.00 -1.00
C LEU A 343 -13.10 12.52 -0.21
N ARG A 344 -12.03 12.15 -0.91
CA ARG A 344 -10.77 11.69 -0.29
C ARG A 344 -9.61 12.58 -0.74
N LEU A 345 -8.85 13.10 0.23
CA LEU A 345 -7.62 13.84 0.02
C LEU A 345 -6.40 12.94 0.22
N SER A 346 -5.41 13.12 -0.62
CA SER A 346 -4.03 12.70 -0.38
C SER A 346 -3.21 13.97 -0.20
N ILE A 347 -2.88 14.28 1.03
CA ILE A 347 -2.15 15.51 1.37
C ILE A 347 -0.67 15.32 1.10
N GLY A 348 -0.11 16.22 0.31
CA GLY A 348 1.30 16.27 -0.07
C GLY A 348 2.17 17.11 0.88
N ILE A 349 3.25 17.65 0.32
CA ILE A 349 4.27 18.37 1.10
C ILE A 349 4.33 19.87 0.81
N GLU A 350 3.34 20.41 0.12
CA GLU A 350 3.18 21.83 -0.20
C GLU A 350 3.11 22.66 1.10
N ASP A 351 2.97 23.96 0.96
CA ASP A 351 2.65 24.80 2.11
C ASP A 351 1.19 24.55 2.55
N ALA A 352 0.99 24.35 3.85
CA ALA A 352 -0.32 23.99 4.38
C ALA A 352 -1.35 25.12 4.25
N ASP A 353 -0.91 26.38 4.30
CA ASP A 353 -1.82 27.54 4.20
C ASP A 353 -2.32 27.67 2.77
N ASP A 354 -1.50 27.36 1.75
CA ASP A 354 -1.93 27.31 0.34
C ASP A 354 -2.97 26.20 0.13
N LEU A 355 -2.79 25.03 0.74
CA LEU A 355 -3.75 23.93 0.68
C LEU A 355 -5.09 24.31 1.33
N ILE A 356 -5.05 25.00 2.47
CA ILE A 356 -6.24 25.44 3.19
C ILE A 356 -6.99 26.52 2.39
N GLU A 357 -6.29 27.49 1.82
CA GLU A 357 -6.91 28.56 1.03
C GLU A 357 -7.56 27.99 -0.24
N ASP A 358 -6.90 27.03 -0.92
CA ASP A 358 -7.47 26.35 -2.08
C ASP A 358 -8.75 25.58 -1.72
N MET A 359 -8.70 24.81 -0.64
CA MET A 359 -9.88 24.05 -0.18
C MET A 359 -11.03 24.98 0.26
N LYS A 360 -10.72 26.09 0.92
CA LYS A 360 -11.70 27.07 1.36
C LYS A 360 -12.45 27.67 0.17
N GLN A 361 -11.72 28.20 -0.82
CA GLN A 361 -12.35 28.80 -2.01
C GLN A 361 -13.16 27.76 -2.81
N ALA A 362 -12.70 26.52 -2.87
CA ALA A 362 -13.40 25.45 -3.58
C ALA A 362 -14.68 24.99 -2.85
N LEU A 363 -14.72 24.99 -1.52
CA LEU A 363 -15.92 24.68 -0.74
C LEU A 363 -16.97 25.79 -0.82
N GLU A 364 -16.59 27.03 -1.11
CA GLU A 364 -17.48 28.20 -1.26
C GLU A 364 -18.06 28.31 -2.69
N ALA A 365 -17.49 27.60 -3.68
CA ALA A 365 -17.93 27.61 -5.07
C ALA A 365 -19.23 26.79 -5.25
#